data_6a677408c275b87491e3052a4c4309f3
#
_entry.id   6a677408c275b87491e3052a4c4309f3
#
_cell.length_a   1.000
_cell.length_b   1.000
_cell.length_c   1.000
_cell.angle_alpha   90.00
_cell.angle_beta   90.00
_cell.angle_gamma   90.00
#
_symmetry.space_group_name_H-M   'P 1'
#
loop_
_entity.id
_entity.type
_entity.pdbx_description
1 polymer ?
#
loop_
_entity_poly.entity_id
_entity_poly.type
_entity_poly.pdbx_seq_one_letter_code
_entity_poly.pdbx_strand_id
1 'polypeptide(L)'
;DTLGLPVLLVVEPKGQSLTLAAELNGLVNFRTPSHIAGILLNNCTARMHALLAPMLEEETGLPVLGFLPKLPEAVIGSRHLGLYTAAEVENLQQKLALLADAAEEHIDWPRLLALCEKEPPVLPVQPETPPARVRIAVAQDEAFCFAYAETLEAFRDAGAEVVFFSPLRDTALPENIGGLYLPGGYPELHARELSENTSLLREIKRKIESGLPTAAECGGFLYLGQSLTDAEGQSWPMVGVLPGEAKDAGRLVRFGYAALSADSDSLLF
;
A
#
# COMPACT_ATOMS: atom_id res chain seq x y z
N ASP A 1 12.23 -8.39 -9.75
CA ASP A 1 13.55 -8.24 -10.39
C ASP A 1 14.63 -7.72 -9.41
N THR A 2 14.37 -6.64 -8.69
CA THR A 2 15.36 -5.99 -7.79
C THR A 2 15.90 -6.94 -6.71
N LEU A 3 15.06 -7.75 -6.11
CA LEU A 3 15.42 -8.67 -5.04
C LEU A 3 15.91 -10.04 -5.54
N GLY A 4 15.75 -10.34 -6.83
CA GLY A 4 16.09 -11.65 -7.40
C GLY A 4 15.34 -12.83 -6.78
N LEU A 5 14.18 -12.56 -6.18
CA LEU A 5 13.35 -13.60 -5.55
C LEU A 5 12.50 -14.34 -6.58
N PRO A 6 12.17 -15.63 -6.35
CA PRO A 6 11.21 -16.34 -7.18
C PRO A 6 9.83 -15.68 -7.11
N VAL A 7 9.17 -15.59 -8.24
CA VAL A 7 7.85 -14.98 -8.39
C VAL A 7 6.82 -16.08 -8.63
N LEU A 8 5.81 -16.14 -7.77
CA LEU A 8 4.61 -16.93 -7.99
C LEU A 8 3.59 -16.10 -8.76
N LEU A 9 3.26 -16.51 -9.97
CA LEU A 9 2.29 -15.81 -10.80
C LEU A 9 0.88 -16.31 -10.50
N VAL A 10 0.04 -15.46 -9.96
CA VAL A 10 -1.37 -15.76 -9.66
C VAL A 10 -2.23 -15.31 -10.83
N VAL A 11 -2.97 -16.25 -11.45
CA VAL A 11 -3.77 -15.99 -12.66
C VAL A 11 -5.18 -16.54 -12.53
N GLU A 12 -6.14 -15.86 -13.14
CA GLU A 12 -7.53 -16.31 -13.22
C GLU A 12 -7.84 -16.90 -14.61
N PRO A 13 -8.11 -18.21 -14.73
CA PRO A 13 -8.30 -18.89 -16.03
C PRO A 13 -9.71 -18.68 -16.62
N LYS A 14 -10.34 -17.53 -16.38
CA LYS A 14 -11.72 -17.26 -16.79
C LYS A 14 -11.87 -17.18 -18.31
N GLY A 15 -12.57 -18.18 -18.90
CA GLY A 15 -12.83 -18.23 -20.33
C GLY A 15 -11.59 -18.50 -21.20
N GLN A 16 -10.50 -18.97 -20.60
CA GLN A 16 -9.23 -19.23 -21.27
C GLN A 16 -8.85 -20.70 -21.17
N SER A 17 -8.07 -21.15 -22.12
CA SER A 17 -7.46 -22.49 -22.18
C SER A 17 -6.02 -22.32 -22.70
N LEU A 18 -5.70 -22.74 -23.90
CA LEU A 18 -4.38 -22.57 -24.51
C LEU A 18 -3.97 -21.09 -24.65
N THR A 19 -4.92 -20.18 -24.74
CA THR A 19 -4.66 -18.73 -24.73
C THR A 19 -4.01 -18.26 -23.43
N LEU A 20 -4.33 -18.90 -22.29
CA LEU A 20 -3.66 -18.62 -21.02
C LEU A 20 -2.17 -19.02 -21.08
N ALA A 21 -1.85 -20.15 -21.68
CA ALA A 21 -0.45 -20.56 -21.86
C ALA A 21 0.33 -19.57 -22.71
N ALA A 22 -0.28 -19.04 -23.78
CA ALA A 22 0.36 -18.02 -24.62
C ALA A 22 0.60 -16.72 -23.86
N GLU A 23 -0.36 -16.28 -23.03
CA GLU A 23 -0.23 -15.11 -22.16
C GLU A 23 0.89 -15.30 -21.14
N LEU A 24 0.93 -16.45 -20.45
CA LEU A 24 1.96 -16.79 -19.49
C LEU A 24 3.35 -16.84 -20.12
N ASN A 25 3.48 -17.48 -21.29
CA ASN A 25 4.73 -17.48 -22.05
C ASN A 25 5.16 -16.06 -22.46
N GLY A 26 4.21 -15.21 -22.81
CA GLY A 26 4.46 -13.80 -23.06
C GLY A 26 5.07 -13.11 -21.85
N LEU A 27 4.50 -13.31 -20.65
CA LEU A 27 5.00 -12.73 -19.41
C LEU A 27 6.39 -13.25 -19.02
N VAL A 28 6.61 -14.57 -19.15
CA VAL A 28 7.89 -15.21 -18.82
C VAL A 28 9.02 -14.71 -19.73
N ASN A 29 8.73 -14.50 -21.01
CA ASN A 29 9.74 -14.15 -22.01
C ASN A 29 9.81 -12.66 -22.33
N PHE A 30 8.94 -11.83 -21.74
CA PHE A 30 8.89 -10.40 -22.04
C PHE A 30 10.16 -9.67 -21.64
N ARG A 31 10.80 -10.08 -20.55
CA ARG A 31 12.09 -9.55 -20.10
C ARG A 31 12.97 -10.64 -19.53
N THR A 32 14.28 -10.49 -19.71
CA THR A 32 15.30 -11.43 -19.21
C THR A 32 16.24 -10.70 -18.23
N PRO A 33 16.54 -11.27 -17.05
CA PRO A 33 16.04 -12.56 -16.56
C PRO A 33 14.59 -12.46 -16.08
N SER A 34 13.83 -13.53 -16.26
CA SER A 34 12.53 -13.70 -15.61
C SER A 34 12.72 -14.50 -14.32
N HIS A 35 12.14 -14.04 -13.24
CA HIS A 35 12.13 -14.76 -11.95
C HIS A 35 10.80 -15.49 -11.69
N ILE A 36 9.91 -15.58 -12.69
CA ILE A 36 8.68 -16.33 -12.57
C ILE A 36 9.04 -17.81 -12.42
N ALA A 37 8.67 -18.39 -11.29
CA ALA A 37 9.09 -19.73 -10.88
C ALA A 37 7.92 -20.71 -10.73
N GLY A 38 6.68 -20.23 -10.71
CA GLY A 38 5.50 -21.07 -10.59
C GLY A 38 4.20 -20.31 -10.87
N ILE A 39 3.13 -21.08 -11.01
CA ILE A 39 1.79 -20.61 -11.35
C ILE A 39 0.82 -21.07 -10.27
N LEU A 40 -0.10 -20.17 -9.84
CA LEU A 40 -1.24 -20.47 -9.00
C LEU A 40 -2.51 -20.03 -9.73
N LEU A 41 -3.50 -20.93 -9.86
CA LEU A 41 -4.76 -20.61 -10.49
C LEU A 41 -5.75 -20.05 -9.46
N ASN A 42 -6.21 -18.83 -9.64
CA ASN A 42 -7.19 -18.19 -8.76
C ASN A 42 -8.61 -18.25 -9.35
N ASN A 43 -9.62 -18.25 -8.51
CA ASN A 43 -11.03 -18.41 -8.92
C ASN A 43 -11.26 -19.63 -9.81
N CYS A 44 -10.55 -20.71 -9.56
CA CYS A 44 -10.49 -21.92 -10.39
C CYS A 44 -11.19 -23.08 -9.68
N THR A 45 -11.91 -23.92 -10.42
CA THR A 45 -12.49 -25.15 -9.86
C THR A 45 -11.49 -26.32 -9.97
N ALA A 46 -11.63 -27.32 -9.11
CA ALA A 46 -10.81 -28.54 -9.17
C ALA A 46 -10.82 -29.20 -10.57
N ARG A 47 -11.98 -29.22 -11.24
CA ARG A 47 -12.10 -29.75 -12.61
C ARG A 47 -11.30 -28.93 -13.61
N MET A 48 -11.34 -27.59 -13.52
CA MET A 48 -10.57 -26.72 -14.40
C MET A 48 -9.08 -26.85 -14.12
N HIS A 49 -8.68 -26.90 -12.86
CA HIS A 49 -7.29 -27.12 -12.48
C HIS A 49 -6.77 -28.46 -13.07
N ALA A 50 -7.50 -29.57 -12.90
CA ALA A 50 -7.09 -30.87 -13.44
C ALA A 50 -6.93 -30.86 -14.96
N LEU A 51 -7.69 -30.03 -15.68
CA LEU A 51 -7.60 -29.86 -17.12
C LEU A 51 -6.44 -28.96 -17.55
N LEU A 52 -6.27 -27.83 -16.86
CA LEU A 52 -5.34 -26.78 -17.29
C LEU A 52 -3.92 -27.01 -16.78
N ALA A 53 -3.74 -27.53 -15.57
CA ALA A 53 -2.42 -27.64 -14.96
C ALA A 53 -1.41 -28.42 -15.83
N PRO A 54 -1.72 -29.63 -16.33
CA PRO A 54 -0.77 -30.39 -17.18
C PRO A 54 -0.41 -29.63 -18.45
N MET A 55 -1.40 -29.01 -19.10
CA MET A 55 -1.20 -28.23 -20.32
C MET A 55 -0.36 -26.98 -20.06
N LEU A 56 -0.60 -26.26 -18.97
CA LEU A 56 0.18 -25.08 -18.63
C LEU A 56 1.62 -25.46 -18.28
N GLU A 57 1.84 -26.54 -17.53
CA GLU A 57 3.19 -27.03 -17.22
C GLU A 57 3.95 -27.45 -18.50
N GLU A 58 3.28 -28.12 -19.43
CA GLU A 58 3.89 -28.51 -20.72
C GLU A 58 4.28 -27.31 -21.57
N GLU A 59 3.37 -26.32 -21.70
CA GLU A 59 3.56 -25.18 -22.59
C GLU A 59 4.50 -24.10 -22.02
N THR A 60 4.56 -23.95 -20.69
CA THR A 60 5.35 -22.88 -20.05
C THR A 60 6.65 -23.37 -19.42
N GLY A 61 6.76 -24.66 -19.14
CA GLY A 61 7.85 -25.24 -18.35
C GLY A 61 7.81 -24.85 -16.87
N LEU A 62 6.75 -24.19 -16.40
CA LEU A 62 6.59 -23.74 -15.02
C LEU A 62 5.64 -24.67 -14.24
N PRO A 63 5.92 -25.00 -12.98
CA PRO A 63 5.02 -25.79 -12.16
C PRO A 63 3.73 -25.02 -11.85
N VAL A 64 2.59 -25.71 -11.97
CA VAL A 64 1.30 -25.25 -11.45
C VAL A 64 1.15 -25.77 -10.02
N LEU A 65 1.24 -24.87 -9.05
CA LEU A 65 1.36 -25.19 -7.62
C LEU A 65 0.01 -25.38 -6.92
N GLY A 66 -1.08 -25.36 -7.68
CA GLY A 66 -2.41 -25.55 -7.17
C GLY A 66 -3.39 -24.48 -7.64
N PHE A 67 -4.50 -24.37 -6.92
CA PHE A 67 -5.54 -23.41 -7.23
C PHE A 67 -6.24 -22.92 -5.96
N LEU A 68 -6.88 -21.75 -6.06
CA LEU A 68 -7.85 -21.28 -5.07
C LEU A 68 -9.24 -21.25 -5.68
N PRO A 69 -10.25 -21.86 -5.05
CA PRO A 69 -11.62 -21.82 -5.51
C PRO A 69 -12.21 -20.40 -5.34
N LYS A 70 -13.33 -20.14 -5.99
CA LYS A 70 -14.07 -18.92 -5.77
C LYS A 70 -14.73 -18.96 -4.39
N LEU A 71 -14.39 -18.00 -3.53
CA LEU A 71 -14.87 -17.86 -2.14
C LEU A 71 -15.62 -16.54 -1.96
N PRO A 72 -16.92 -16.47 -2.27
CA PRO A 72 -17.70 -15.23 -2.16
C PRO A 72 -17.67 -14.64 -0.74
N GLU A 73 -17.63 -15.49 0.29
CA GLU A 73 -17.62 -15.09 1.69
C GLU A 73 -16.29 -14.47 2.13
N ALA A 74 -15.21 -14.75 1.39
CA ALA A 74 -13.87 -14.23 1.67
C ALA A 74 -13.51 -12.98 0.84
N VAL A 75 -14.45 -12.44 0.08
CA VAL A 75 -14.20 -11.24 -0.73
C VAL A 75 -13.96 -10.04 0.18
N ILE A 76 -12.85 -9.34 -0.08
CA ILE A 76 -12.54 -8.05 0.53
C ILE A 76 -12.92 -6.97 -0.49
N GLY A 77 -13.74 -6.02 -0.06
CA GLY A 77 -14.14 -4.89 -0.90
C GLY A 77 -12.94 -4.04 -1.32
N SER A 78 -13.06 -3.34 -2.44
CA SER A 78 -12.04 -2.42 -2.93
C SER A 78 -12.61 -1.01 -3.12
N ARG A 79 -11.75 -0.01 -2.97
CA ARG A 79 -11.98 1.40 -3.32
C ARG A 79 -11.17 1.75 -4.56
N HIS A 80 -11.40 2.93 -5.15
CA HIS A 80 -10.66 3.35 -6.35
C HIS A 80 -9.15 3.53 -6.15
N LEU A 81 -8.65 3.66 -4.92
CA LEU A 81 -7.21 3.72 -4.61
C LEU A 81 -6.67 2.48 -3.90
N GLY A 82 -7.48 1.44 -3.75
CA GLY A 82 -7.05 0.21 -3.10
C GLY A 82 -8.17 -0.52 -2.37
N LEU A 83 -7.78 -1.43 -1.50
CA LEU A 83 -8.70 -2.21 -0.67
C LEU A 83 -9.16 -1.39 0.55
N TYR A 84 -10.22 -1.85 1.20
CA TYR A 84 -10.55 -1.41 2.54
C TYR A 84 -9.39 -1.72 3.48
N THR A 85 -9.16 -0.87 4.48
CA THR A 85 -8.16 -1.14 5.51
C THR A 85 -8.59 -2.32 6.38
N ALA A 86 -7.64 -2.99 7.00
CA ALA A 86 -7.93 -4.15 7.85
C ALA A 86 -8.93 -3.85 8.98
N ALA A 87 -8.93 -2.62 9.49
CA ALA A 87 -9.86 -2.16 10.53
C ALA A 87 -11.31 -2.00 10.05
N GLU A 88 -11.50 -1.78 8.75
CA GLU A 88 -12.83 -1.57 8.14
C GLU A 88 -13.46 -2.86 7.63
N VAL A 89 -12.68 -3.93 7.47
CA VAL A 89 -13.21 -5.20 6.94
C VAL A 89 -13.92 -5.97 8.05
N GLU A 90 -15.25 -6.04 7.94
CA GLU A 90 -16.02 -6.89 8.83
C GLU A 90 -15.62 -8.36 8.71
N ASN A 91 -15.52 -9.04 9.86
CA ASN A 91 -15.18 -10.46 9.94
C ASN A 91 -13.85 -10.84 9.25
N LEU A 92 -12.86 -9.94 9.23
CA LEU A 92 -11.57 -10.17 8.55
C LEU A 92 -10.94 -11.51 8.96
N GLN A 93 -10.91 -11.83 10.26
CA GLN A 93 -10.33 -13.07 10.76
C GLN A 93 -11.04 -14.32 10.21
N GLN A 94 -12.36 -14.27 10.08
CA GLN A 94 -13.13 -15.37 9.49
C GLN A 94 -12.84 -15.51 7.99
N LYS A 95 -12.74 -14.40 7.26
CA LYS A 95 -12.34 -14.40 5.84
C LYS A 95 -10.95 -14.98 5.65
N LEU A 96 -9.99 -14.60 6.50
CA LEU A 96 -8.63 -15.13 6.48
C LEU A 96 -8.59 -16.62 6.78
N ALA A 97 -9.41 -17.10 7.73
CA ALA A 97 -9.51 -18.53 8.02
C ALA A 97 -10.02 -19.32 6.80
N LEU A 98 -11.09 -18.85 6.14
CA LEU A 98 -11.62 -19.48 4.92
C LEU A 98 -10.57 -19.54 3.79
N LEU A 99 -9.80 -18.47 3.62
CA LEU A 99 -8.71 -18.44 2.63
C LEU A 99 -7.56 -19.40 3.01
N ALA A 100 -7.22 -19.48 4.29
CA ALA A 100 -6.18 -20.37 4.79
C ALA A 100 -6.57 -21.84 4.60
N ASP A 101 -7.80 -22.21 4.98
CA ASP A 101 -8.33 -23.56 4.79
C ASP A 101 -8.30 -23.97 3.31
N ALA A 102 -8.75 -23.10 2.41
CA ALA A 102 -8.71 -23.36 0.97
C ALA A 102 -7.28 -23.47 0.44
N ALA A 103 -6.35 -22.68 0.94
CA ALA A 103 -4.95 -22.73 0.57
C ALA A 103 -4.29 -24.01 1.07
N GLU A 104 -4.61 -24.44 2.30
CA GLU A 104 -4.09 -25.68 2.86
C GLU A 104 -4.56 -26.91 2.06
N GLU A 105 -5.82 -26.91 1.61
CA GLU A 105 -6.41 -28.02 0.86
C GLU A 105 -5.91 -28.11 -0.59
N HIS A 106 -5.66 -26.95 -1.25
CA HIS A 106 -5.53 -26.93 -2.71
C HIS A 106 -4.17 -26.47 -3.23
N ILE A 107 -3.24 -26.08 -2.37
CA ILE A 107 -1.89 -25.68 -2.78
C ILE A 107 -0.91 -26.82 -2.48
N ASP A 108 -0.03 -27.11 -3.43
CA ASP A 108 1.12 -28.03 -3.24
C ASP A 108 2.23 -27.31 -2.44
N TRP A 109 2.05 -27.27 -1.12
CA TRP A 109 2.98 -26.59 -0.20
C TRP A 109 4.41 -27.13 -0.29
N PRO A 110 4.67 -28.44 -0.38
CA PRO A 110 6.03 -28.94 -0.54
C PRO A 110 6.74 -28.37 -1.77
N ARG A 111 6.06 -28.34 -2.92
CA ARG A 111 6.62 -27.76 -4.17
C ARG A 111 6.79 -26.25 -4.04
N LEU A 112 5.81 -25.54 -3.46
CA LEU A 112 5.90 -24.10 -3.25
C LEU A 112 7.08 -23.72 -2.35
N LEU A 113 7.22 -24.40 -1.21
CA LEU A 113 8.29 -24.11 -0.27
C LEU A 113 9.67 -24.41 -0.87
N ALA A 114 9.79 -25.50 -1.66
CA ALA A 114 11.03 -25.81 -2.36
C ALA A 114 11.44 -24.70 -3.36
N LEU A 115 10.49 -24.02 -3.99
CA LEU A 115 10.78 -22.84 -4.83
C LEU A 115 11.24 -21.63 -4.03
N CYS A 116 10.85 -21.53 -2.78
CA CYS A 116 11.21 -20.44 -1.89
C CYS A 116 12.56 -20.64 -1.19
N GLU A 117 13.12 -21.85 -1.25
CA GLU A 117 14.42 -22.13 -0.65
C GLU A 117 15.52 -21.32 -1.34
N LYS A 118 16.12 -20.38 -0.58
CA LYS A 118 17.28 -19.60 -1.00
C LYS A 118 18.22 -19.44 0.20
N GLU A 119 19.50 -19.33 -0.11
CA GLU A 119 20.46 -18.93 0.91
C GLU A 119 20.06 -17.54 1.44
N PRO A 120 20.00 -17.39 2.78
CA PRO A 120 19.67 -16.10 3.36
C PRO A 120 20.71 -15.06 2.91
N PRO A 121 20.28 -13.86 2.54
CA PRO A 121 21.23 -12.80 2.22
C PRO A 121 22.08 -12.49 3.46
N VAL A 122 23.37 -12.25 3.24
CA VAL A 122 24.22 -11.70 4.29
C VAL A 122 23.72 -10.27 4.55
N LEU A 123 22.97 -10.10 5.62
CA LEU A 123 22.50 -8.78 6.01
C LEU A 123 23.71 -7.95 6.47
N PRO A 124 23.84 -6.70 5.99
CA PRO A 124 24.84 -5.80 6.54
C PRO A 124 24.57 -5.63 8.04
N VAL A 125 25.64 -5.57 8.81
CA VAL A 125 25.53 -5.22 10.24
C VAL A 125 24.86 -3.86 10.31
N GLN A 126 23.67 -3.83 10.91
CA GLN A 126 22.97 -2.56 11.09
C GLN A 126 23.84 -1.66 11.98
N PRO A 127 24.13 -0.43 11.56
CA PRO A 127 24.81 0.52 12.44
C PRO A 127 23.95 0.73 13.70
N GLU A 128 24.62 0.98 14.82
CA GLU A 128 23.89 1.33 16.06
C GLU A 128 23.01 2.56 15.78
N THR A 129 21.73 2.44 16.12
CA THR A 129 20.78 3.57 15.99
C THR A 129 21.28 4.75 16.83
N PRO A 130 21.55 5.90 16.24
CA PRO A 130 22.04 7.05 17.00
C PRO A 130 20.98 7.49 18.03
N PRO A 131 21.40 8.12 19.13
CA PRO A 131 20.44 8.65 20.11
C PRO A 131 19.53 9.69 19.42
N ALA A 132 18.26 9.66 19.78
CA ALA A 132 17.25 10.55 19.21
C ALA A 132 17.63 12.03 19.43
N ARG A 133 17.71 12.76 18.32
CA ARG A 133 18.09 14.19 18.30
C ARG A 133 16.94 15.11 17.93
N VAL A 134 15.90 14.56 17.33
CA VAL A 134 14.74 15.28 16.84
C VAL A 134 13.50 14.43 17.04
N ARG A 135 12.37 15.07 17.32
CA ARG A 135 11.05 14.40 17.38
C ARG A 135 10.30 14.69 16.09
N ILE A 136 9.81 13.66 15.45
CA ILE A 136 8.96 13.76 14.25
C ILE A 136 7.55 13.34 14.63
N ALA A 137 6.60 14.29 14.50
CA ALA A 137 5.19 13.97 14.64
C ALA A 137 4.67 13.30 13.36
N VAL A 138 4.03 12.16 13.52
CA VAL A 138 3.46 11.37 12.42
C VAL A 138 1.97 11.25 12.60
N ALA A 139 1.19 11.69 11.62
CA ALA A 139 -0.26 11.51 11.65
C ALA A 139 -0.60 10.02 11.49
N GLN A 140 -1.45 9.50 12.38
CA GLN A 140 -1.89 8.11 12.33
C GLN A 140 -3.28 7.95 12.94
N ASP A 141 -4.26 7.74 12.10
CA ASP A 141 -5.63 7.36 12.43
C ASP A 141 -6.34 6.81 11.18
N GLU A 142 -7.65 6.73 11.18
CA GLU A 142 -8.45 6.22 10.07
C GLU A 142 -8.34 7.09 8.80
N ALA A 143 -8.09 8.39 8.97
CA ALA A 143 -7.89 9.32 7.87
C ALA A 143 -6.46 9.26 7.29
N PHE A 144 -5.47 8.84 8.09
CA PHE A 144 -4.04 8.81 7.77
C PHE A 144 -3.45 7.44 8.14
N CYS A 145 -3.69 6.43 7.33
CA CYS A 145 -3.38 5.03 7.64
C CYS A 145 -2.27 4.40 6.79
N PHE A 146 -1.64 5.15 5.87
CA PHE A 146 -0.63 4.62 4.95
C PHE A 146 0.80 5.05 5.32
N ALA A 147 1.15 5.02 6.60
CA ALA A 147 2.53 5.12 7.02
C ALA A 147 3.21 3.74 6.92
N TYR A 148 4.20 3.60 6.05
CA TYR A 148 4.97 2.37 5.91
C TYR A 148 5.91 2.17 7.10
N ALA A 149 6.02 0.93 7.57
CA ALA A 149 6.91 0.58 8.67
C ALA A 149 8.36 0.95 8.37
N GLU A 150 8.81 0.71 7.13
CA GLU A 150 10.15 1.02 6.65
C GLU A 150 10.46 2.52 6.69
N THR A 151 9.48 3.38 6.38
CA THR A 151 9.63 4.83 6.49
C THR A 151 9.82 5.25 7.95
N LEU A 152 9.05 4.67 8.86
CA LEU A 152 9.16 4.95 10.29
C LEU A 152 10.48 4.43 10.88
N GLU A 153 10.95 3.28 10.41
CA GLU A 153 12.26 2.72 10.77
C GLU A 153 13.38 3.62 10.26
N ALA A 154 13.31 4.07 9.00
CA ALA A 154 14.30 4.99 8.43
C ALA A 154 14.40 6.30 9.23
N PHE A 155 13.30 6.85 9.75
CA PHE A 155 13.34 7.99 10.65
C PHE A 155 14.10 7.66 11.95
N ARG A 156 13.84 6.50 12.55
CA ARG A 156 14.53 6.07 13.78
C ARG A 156 16.02 5.85 13.55
N ASP A 157 16.36 5.19 12.44
CA ASP A 157 17.75 4.93 12.06
C ASP A 157 18.53 6.21 11.78
N ALA A 158 17.83 7.24 11.30
CA ALA A 158 18.39 8.58 11.16
C ALA A 158 18.49 9.37 12.48
N GLY A 159 18.08 8.79 13.62
CA GLY A 159 18.13 9.42 14.94
C GLY A 159 16.91 10.29 15.24
N ALA A 160 15.75 9.93 14.74
CA ALA A 160 14.50 10.58 15.12
C ALA A 160 13.69 9.75 16.13
N GLU A 161 13.06 10.42 17.08
CA GLU A 161 11.98 9.89 17.89
C GLU A 161 10.67 10.07 17.12
N VAL A 162 10.02 8.98 16.72
CA VAL A 162 8.71 9.01 16.06
C VAL A 162 7.61 9.10 17.11
N VAL A 163 6.79 10.15 17.04
CA VAL A 163 5.66 10.38 17.93
C VAL A 163 4.38 10.50 17.12
N PHE A 164 3.44 9.60 17.40
CA PHE A 164 2.16 9.60 16.67
C PHE A 164 1.17 10.60 17.26
N PHE A 165 0.30 11.12 16.39
CA PHE A 165 -0.86 11.91 16.76
C PHE A 165 -2.02 11.62 15.81
N SER A 166 -3.24 11.84 16.28
CA SER A 166 -4.47 11.62 15.50
C SER A 166 -5.07 12.96 15.06
N PRO A 167 -5.04 13.32 13.78
CA PRO A 167 -5.77 14.49 13.29
C PRO A 167 -7.26 14.48 13.57
N LEU A 168 -7.88 13.32 13.72
CA LEU A 168 -9.30 13.19 14.05
C LEU A 168 -9.60 13.42 15.53
N ARG A 169 -8.65 13.12 16.44
CA ARG A 169 -8.92 13.08 17.89
C ARG A 169 -8.12 14.05 18.73
N ASP A 170 -6.87 14.29 18.35
CA ASP A 170 -5.98 15.17 19.10
C ASP A 170 -6.24 16.62 18.73
N THR A 171 -6.29 17.51 19.74
CA THR A 171 -6.56 18.93 19.56
C THR A 171 -5.30 19.79 19.39
N ALA A 172 -4.13 19.17 19.54
CA ALA A 172 -2.82 19.81 19.41
C ALA A 172 -1.77 18.81 18.90
N LEU A 173 -0.69 19.33 18.32
CA LEU A 173 0.48 18.55 17.95
C LEU A 173 1.27 18.12 19.21
N PRO A 174 2.01 17.00 19.16
CA PRO A 174 2.96 16.62 20.20
C PRO A 174 3.97 17.75 20.47
N GLU A 175 4.36 17.90 21.73
CA GLU A 175 5.31 18.93 22.12
C GLU A 175 6.74 18.67 21.60
N ASN A 176 7.50 19.74 21.42
CA ASN A 176 8.94 19.71 21.07
C ASN A 176 9.24 18.94 19.77
N ILE A 177 8.37 19.01 18.78
CA ILE A 177 8.62 18.41 17.47
C ILE A 177 9.54 19.30 16.62
N GLY A 178 10.46 18.65 15.90
CA GLY A 178 11.33 19.27 14.91
C GLY A 178 10.98 18.90 13.47
N GLY A 179 9.93 18.07 13.27
CA GLY A 179 9.41 17.68 11.96
C GLY A 179 7.98 17.16 12.03
N LEU A 180 7.29 17.22 10.90
CA LEU A 180 5.92 16.73 10.73
C LEU A 180 5.85 15.83 9.49
N TYR A 181 5.28 14.65 9.65
CA TYR A 181 4.99 13.75 8.55
C TYR A 181 3.50 13.42 8.49
N LEU A 182 2.89 13.73 7.36
CA LEU A 182 1.49 13.49 7.03
C LEU A 182 1.43 12.43 5.93
N PRO A 183 1.25 11.15 6.25
CA PRO A 183 1.20 10.07 5.28
C PRO A 183 -0.08 10.09 4.46
N GLY A 184 -0.20 9.13 3.54
CA GLY A 184 -1.42 8.88 2.80
C GLY A 184 -2.55 8.31 3.67
N GLY A 185 -3.71 8.24 3.07
CA GLY A 185 -4.94 7.73 3.69
C GLY A 185 -6.17 8.20 2.91
N TYR A 186 -7.28 8.27 3.61
CA TYR A 186 -8.58 8.64 3.07
C TYR A 186 -9.19 9.85 3.82
N PRO A 187 -8.54 11.02 3.82
CA PRO A 187 -9.06 12.19 4.53
C PRO A 187 -10.40 12.67 3.98
N GLU A 188 -10.75 12.36 2.71
CA GLU A 188 -12.03 12.70 2.11
C GLU A 188 -13.21 11.99 2.77
N LEU A 189 -12.99 10.81 3.34
CA LEU A 189 -14.02 10.08 4.10
C LEU A 189 -14.28 10.67 5.49
N HIS A 190 -13.36 11.48 5.97
CA HIS A 190 -13.35 12.12 7.29
C HIS A 190 -13.27 13.65 7.20
N ALA A 191 -13.59 14.21 6.03
CA ALA A 191 -13.36 15.62 5.75
C ALA A 191 -14.10 16.54 6.71
N ARG A 192 -15.31 16.17 7.12
CA ARG A 192 -16.09 16.92 8.09
C ARG A 192 -15.41 16.93 9.45
N GLU A 193 -15.08 15.77 10.01
CA GLU A 193 -14.46 15.63 11.33
C GLU A 193 -13.12 16.34 11.39
N LEU A 194 -12.31 16.21 10.34
CA LEU A 194 -11.03 16.91 10.21
C LEU A 194 -11.23 18.43 10.21
N SER A 195 -12.27 18.94 9.52
CA SER A 195 -12.58 20.37 9.45
C SER A 195 -13.05 20.95 10.78
N GLU A 196 -13.76 20.16 11.59
CA GLU A 196 -14.26 20.54 12.90
C GLU A 196 -13.11 20.70 13.93
N ASN A 197 -11.97 20.03 13.70
CA ASN A 197 -10.78 20.14 14.55
C ASN A 197 -9.97 21.42 14.28
N THR A 198 -10.62 22.55 14.40
CA THR A 198 -10.06 23.87 14.04
C THR A 198 -8.83 24.27 14.85
N SER A 199 -8.66 23.75 16.06
CA SER A 199 -7.49 24.05 16.90
C SER A 199 -6.23 23.45 16.31
N LEU A 200 -6.28 22.16 15.94
CA LEU A 200 -5.18 21.44 15.32
C LEU A 200 -4.85 22.00 13.93
N LEU A 201 -5.88 22.27 13.10
CA LEU A 201 -5.68 22.88 11.77
C LEU A 201 -4.88 24.20 11.86
N ARG A 202 -5.25 25.07 12.79
CA ARG A 202 -4.56 26.34 13.01
C ARG A 202 -3.14 26.14 13.53
N GLU A 203 -2.94 25.18 14.41
CA GLU A 203 -1.61 24.91 14.95
C GLU A 203 -0.68 24.35 13.88
N ILE A 204 -1.12 23.38 13.08
CA ILE A 204 -0.36 22.84 11.95
C ILE A 204 0.02 23.98 11.00
N LYS A 205 -0.96 24.80 10.59
CA LYS A 205 -0.72 25.94 9.72
C LYS A 205 0.36 26.85 10.26
N ARG A 206 0.18 27.32 11.50
CA ARG A 206 1.12 28.22 12.16
C ARG A 206 2.53 27.63 12.26
N LYS A 207 2.64 26.34 12.59
CA LYS A 207 3.94 25.66 12.73
C LYS A 207 4.67 25.55 11.38
N ILE A 208 3.95 25.17 10.32
CA ILE A 208 4.53 25.09 8.97
C ILE A 208 4.94 26.47 8.46
N GLU A 209 4.07 27.48 8.61
CA GLU A 209 4.39 28.88 8.25
C GLU A 209 5.56 29.45 9.04
N SER A 210 5.82 28.90 10.24
CA SER A 210 6.99 29.25 11.08
C SER A 210 8.24 28.45 10.74
N GLY A 211 8.21 27.61 9.68
CA GLY A 211 9.38 26.88 9.19
C GLY A 211 9.52 25.46 9.74
N LEU A 212 8.46 24.84 10.30
CA LEU A 212 8.52 23.42 10.68
C LEU A 212 8.71 22.55 9.43
N PRO A 213 9.82 21.80 9.29
CA PRO A 213 10.00 20.85 8.21
C PRO A 213 8.83 19.88 8.14
N THR A 214 8.19 19.80 6.97
CA THR A 214 6.98 18.98 6.78
C THR A 214 7.07 18.21 5.49
N ALA A 215 6.83 16.90 5.59
CA ALA A 215 6.59 16.02 4.45
C ALA A 215 5.13 15.57 4.44
N ALA A 216 4.49 15.62 3.29
CA ALA A 216 3.10 15.22 3.12
C ALA A 216 2.90 14.46 1.81
N GLU A 217 2.23 13.33 1.89
CA GLU A 217 2.00 12.43 0.76
C GLU A 217 0.52 12.17 0.56
N CYS A 218 0.07 12.10 -0.71
CA CYS A 218 -1.28 11.69 -1.06
C CYS A 218 -2.36 12.40 -0.20
N GLY A 219 -3.05 11.68 0.70
CA GLY A 219 -4.04 12.23 1.62
C GLY A 219 -3.49 13.33 2.52
N GLY A 220 -2.26 13.17 3.01
CA GLY A 220 -1.58 14.22 3.79
C GLY A 220 -1.37 15.51 3.00
N PHE A 221 -1.07 15.39 1.70
CA PHE A 221 -0.96 16.56 0.82
C PHE A 221 -2.31 17.26 0.63
N LEU A 222 -3.40 16.48 0.44
CA LEU A 222 -4.76 17.03 0.31
C LEU A 222 -5.18 17.79 1.58
N TYR A 223 -4.83 17.26 2.75
CA TYR A 223 -5.11 17.88 4.05
C TYR A 223 -4.44 19.23 4.24
N LEU A 224 -3.28 19.46 3.61
CA LEU A 224 -2.60 20.76 3.63
C LEU A 224 -3.23 21.82 2.71
N GLY A 225 -4.14 21.42 1.81
CA GLY A 225 -4.89 22.32 0.93
C GLY A 225 -5.85 23.25 1.64
N GLN A 226 -6.54 24.11 0.90
CA GLN A 226 -7.53 25.04 1.44
C GLN A 226 -8.83 24.34 1.82
N SER A 227 -9.27 23.39 0.98
CA SER A 227 -10.46 22.60 1.22
C SER A 227 -10.39 21.23 0.56
N LEU A 228 -11.20 20.32 1.07
CA LEU A 228 -11.39 18.96 0.56
C LEU A 228 -12.88 18.69 0.41
N THR A 229 -13.28 18.24 -0.77
CA THR A 229 -14.66 17.87 -1.07
C THR A 229 -14.86 16.38 -0.80
N ASP A 230 -15.88 16.06 0.00
CA ASP A 230 -16.28 14.68 0.30
C ASP A 230 -17.02 14.01 -0.86
N ALA A 231 -17.42 12.74 -0.65
CA ALA A 231 -18.14 11.95 -1.64
C ALA A 231 -19.54 12.50 -1.98
N GLU A 232 -20.14 13.26 -1.06
CA GLU A 232 -21.44 13.91 -1.22
C GLU A 232 -21.31 15.25 -1.97
N GLY A 233 -20.10 15.69 -2.28
CA GLY A 233 -19.82 16.95 -2.97
C GLY A 233 -19.79 18.17 -2.05
N GLN A 234 -19.78 17.96 -0.72
CA GLN A 234 -19.66 19.02 0.25
C GLN A 234 -18.17 19.36 0.46
N SER A 235 -17.84 20.68 0.39
CA SER A 235 -16.48 21.17 0.60
C SER A 235 -16.25 21.53 2.07
N TRP A 236 -15.13 21.05 2.61
CA TRP A 236 -14.74 21.23 4.01
C TRP A 236 -13.38 21.92 4.09
N PRO A 237 -13.21 22.95 4.93
CA PRO A 237 -11.94 23.64 5.10
C PRO A 237 -10.89 22.72 5.72
N MET A 238 -9.65 22.81 5.22
CA MET A 238 -8.48 22.07 5.69
C MET A 238 -7.41 23.00 6.24
N VAL A 239 -6.16 22.55 6.35
CA VAL A 239 -5.06 23.35 6.97
C VAL A 239 -4.83 24.66 6.23
N GLY A 240 -4.93 24.70 4.90
CA GLY A 240 -4.83 25.92 4.10
C GLY A 240 -3.42 26.50 4.02
N VAL A 241 -2.38 25.67 4.07
CA VAL A 241 -0.98 26.05 3.80
C VAL A 241 -0.72 26.10 2.31
N LEU A 242 -1.23 25.11 1.59
CA LEU A 242 -1.09 25.04 0.14
C LEU A 242 -2.26 25.74 -0.55
N PRO A 243 -2.00 26.55 -1.58
CA PRO A 243 -3.08 27.13 -2.37
C PRO A 243 -3.72 26.06 -3.24
N GLY A 244 -5.01 25.83 -3.07
CA GLY A 244 -5.77 24.90 -3.89
C GLY A 244 -6.84 24.16 -3.12
N GLU A 245 -7.78 23.63 -3.88
CA GLU A 245 -8.90 22.84 -3.40
C GLU A 245 -8.81 21.43 -3.98
N ALA A 246 -9.07 20.41 -3.18
CA ALA A 246 -9.13 19.02 -3.62
C ALA A 246 -10.58 18.58 -3.75
N LYS A 247 -10.90 17.94 -4.89
CA LYS A 247 -12.24 17.39 -5.15
C LYS A 247 -12.15 16.12 -5.98
N ASP A 248 -13.07 15.21 -5.75
CA ASP A 248 -13.26 14.06 -6.65
C ASP A 248 -13.76 14.56 -8.02
N ALA A 249 -13.04 14.17 -9.07
CA ALA A 249 -13.42 14.47 -10.45
C ALA A 249 -14.42 13.47 -11.04
N GLY A 250 -14.80 12.43 -10.29
CA GLY A 250 -15.66 11.34 -10.75
C GLY A 250 -15.03 10.48 -11.85
N ARG A 251 -13.77 10.70 -12.18
CA ARG A 251 -13.00 9.96 -13.18
C ARG A 251 -11.50 10.10 -12.95
N LEU A 252 -10.73 9.13 -13.44
CA LEU A 252 -9.27 9.21 -13.47
C LEU A 252 -8.83 10.34 -14.39
N VAL A 253 -8.21 11.39 -13.85
CA VAL A 253 -7.79 12.59 -14.59
C VAL A 253 -6.36 12.47 -15.09
N ARG A 254 -5.47 11.91 -14.27
CA ARG A 254 -4.07 11.67 -14.61
C ARG A 254 -3.65 10.31 -14.10
N PHE A 255 -2.92 9.59 -14.92
CA PHE A 255 -2.36 8.28 -14.58
C PHE A 255 -1.04 8.11 -15.33
N GLY A 256 -0.04 7.54 -14.63
CA GLY A 256 1.26 7.22 -15.19
C GLY A 256 2.42 7.63 -14.27
N TYR A 257 3.61 7.38 -14.76
CA TYR A 257 4.83 7.79 -14.09
C TYR A 257 5.11 9.27 -14.35
N ALA A 258 5.65 9.95 -13.35
CA ALA A 258 6.08 11.33 -13.45
C ALA A 258 7.54 11.44 -13.00
N ALA A 259 8.30 12.34 -13.62
CA ALA A 259 9.59 12.77 -13.13
C ALA A 259 9.42 14.12 -12.43
N LEU A 260 10.02 14.25 -11.27
CA LEU A 260 10.08 15.50 -10.52
C LEU A 260 11.48 16.08 -10.69
N SER A 261 11.56 17.38 -10.88
CA SER A 261 12.81 18.14 -10.87
C SER A 261 12.64 19.38 -10.00
N ALA A 262 13.67 19.73 -9.24
CA ALA A 262 13.70 20.95 -8.46
C ALA A 262 14.73 21.92 -9.05
N ASP A 263 14.39 23.20 -9.07
CA ASP A 263 15.29 24.27 -9.55
C ASP A 263 16.26 24.75 -8.45
N SER A 264 16.06 24.28 -7.21
CA SER A 264 16.89 24.58 -6.05
C SER A 264 16.87 23.44 -5.05
N ASP A 265 17.85 23.39 -4.16
CA ASP A 265 17.89 22.41 -3.08
C ASP A 265 16.65 22.48 -2.20
N SER A 266 16.10 21.33 -1.88
CA SER A 266 14.92 21.17 -1.02
C SER A 266 15.12 19.98 -0.07
N LEU A 267 14.15 19.71 0.80
CA LEU A 267 14.17 18.53 1.68
C LEU A 267 14.13 17.20 0.93
N LEU A 268 13.63 17.20 -0.32
CA LEU A 268 13.48 15.99 -1.15
C LEU A 268 14.48 15.93 -2.32
N PHE A 269 15.17 17.01 -2.61
CA PHE A 269 16.11 17.13 -3.73
C PHE A 269 17.34 17.93 -3.34
#